data_e59e3751c54fa20b7444b5c152a78131
#
_entry.id   e59e3751c54fa20b7444b5c152a78131
#
_cell.length_a   1.000
_cell.length_b   1.000
_cell.length_c   1.000
_cell.angle_alpha   90.00
_cell.angle_beta   90.00
_cell.angle_gamma   90.00
#
_symmetry.space_group_name_H-M   'P 1'
#
loop_
_entity.id
_entity.type
_entity.pdbx_description
1 polymer ?
#
loop_
_entity_poly.entity_id
_entity_poly.type
_entity_poly.pdbx_seq_one_letter_code
_entity_poly.pdbx_strand_id
1 'polypeptide(L)'
;MKGSFVAKSSVTIRAEATKVWDALTNPELIKQYLFGTQAISDWKEGSSITYKGVWQGKAYEDKGVIKKIEPKKRLVTTYWSVFSGLPDSPENYHTVTYTLEQRDSETILTVTQDNITSKESADHSESNWTTVLETLKQLLEREHST
;
A
#
# COMPACT_ATOMS: atom_id res chain seq x y z
N MET A 1 14.42 11.64 -10.94
CA MET A 1 13.14 10.91 -10.96
C MET A 1 12.64 10.85 -12.40
N LYS A 2 12.27 9.67 -12.87
CA LYS A 2 11.84 9.49 -14.28
C LYS A 2 10.41 9.92 -14.53
N GLY A 3 9.51 9.72 -13.57
CA GLY A 3 8.10 9.99 -13.73
C GLY A 3 7.66 11.21 -12.95
N SER A 4 6.78 12.00 -13.56
CA SER A 4 6.24 13.21 -12.94
C SER A 4 4.77 13.06 -12.54
N PHE A 5 4.17 11.90 -12.79
CA PHE A 5 2.77 11.66 -12.46
C PHE A 5 2.66 10.98 -11.11
N VAL A 6 1.56 11.28 -10.41
CA VAL A 6 1.28 10.72 -9.08
C VAL A 6 -0.12 10.13 -9.10
N ALA A 7 -0.27 8.91 -8.57
CA ALA A 7 -1.57 8.31 -8.34
C ALA A 7 -1.97 8.59 -6.89
N LYS A 8 -3.25 8.86 -6.65
CA LYS A 8 -3.76 9.14 -5.31
C LYS A 8 -5.16 8.58 -5.16
N SER A 9 -5.41 7.93 -4.03
CA SER A 9 -6.73 7.44 -3.69
C SER A 9 -6.96 7.58 -2.18
N SER A 10 -8.20 7.79 -1.79
CA SER A 10 -8.58 7.94 -0.38
C SER A 10 -9.85 7.16 -0.10
N VAL A 11 -9.99 6.72 1.16
CA VAL A 11 -11.21 6.07 1.62
C VAL A 11 -11.45 6.45 3.08
N THR A 12 -12.73 6.58 3.46
CA THR A 12 -13.11 6.79 4.86
C THR A 12 -13.56 5.45 5.42
N ILE A 13 -12.89 5.01 6.49
CA ILE A 13 -13.13 3.70 7.12
C ILE A 13 -13.74 3.92 8.49
N ARG A 14 -14.84 3.23 8.79
CA ARG A 14 -15.47 3.28 10.11
C ARG A 14 -14.74 2.39 11.11
N ALA A 15 -13.50 2.78 11.38
CA ALA A 15 -12.63 2.11 12.33
C ALA A 15 -11.61 3.12 12.84
N GLU A 16 -11.11 2.90 14.05
CA GLU A 16 -10.10 3.78 14.62
C GLU A 16 -8.75 3.61 13.93
N ALA A 17 -7.90 4.63 14.00
CA ALA A 17 -6.58 4.61 13.37
C ALA A 17 -5.73 3.44 13.83
N THR A 18 -5.89 2.97 15.07
CA THR A 18 -5.19 1.80 15.59
C THR A 18 -5.48 0.56 14.74
N LYS A 19 -6.75 0.36 14.38
CA LYS A 19 -7.15 -0.80 13.57
C LYS A 19 -6.68 -0.67 12.13
N VAL A 20 -6.77 0.55 11.57
CA VAL A 20 -6.29 0.80 10.20
C VAL A 20 -4.78 0.60 10.13
N TRP A 21 -4.07 1.10 11.13
CA TRP A 21 -2.62 0.92 11.20
C TRP A 21 -2.23 -0.56 11.28
N ASP A 22 -2.93 -1.32 12.10
CA ASP A 22 -2.70 -2.77 12.21
C ASP A 22 -2.88 -3.44 10.85
N ALA A 23 -3.91 -3.05 10.09
CA ALA A 23 -4.14 -3.61 8.76
C ALA A 23 -3.02 -3.27 7.78
N LEU A 24 -2.33 -2.14 7.96
CA LEU A 24 -1.21 -1.75 7.08
C LEU A 24 0.10 -2.47 7.44
N THR A 25 0.25 -2.93 8.67
CA THR A 25 1.51 -3.48 9.17
C THR A 25 1.42 -4.92 9.67
N ASN A 26 0.26 -5.56 9.55
CA ASN A 26 0.05 -6.94 9.98
C ASN A 26 -0.07 -7.85 8.76
N PRO A 27 0.90 -8.74 8.51
CA PRO A 27 0.88 -9.61 7.33
C PRO A 27 -0.39 -10.44 7.16
N GLU A 28 -1.00 -10.89 8.27
CA GLU A 28 -2.23 -11.67 8.20
C GLU A 28 -3.40 -10.87 7.64
N LEU A 29 -3.44 -9.57 7.92
CA LEU A 29 -4.47 -8.69 7.37
C LEU A 29 -4.13 -8.24 5.96
N ILE A 30 -2.86 -7.94 5.69
CA ILE A 30 -2.40 -7.53 4.36
C ILE A 30 -2.77 -8.61 3.34
N LYS A 31 -2.56 -9.87 3.67
CA LYS A 31 -2.89 -11.00 2.81
C LYS A 31 -4.36 -10.99 2.39
N GLN A 32 -5.25 -10.55 3.28
CA GLN A 32 -6.68 -10.57 3.01
C GLN A 32 -7.13 -9.49 2.04
N TYR A 33 -6.51 -8.31 2.03
CA TYR A 33 -6.93 -7.24 1.11
C TYR A 33 -5.98 -7.06 -0.08
N LEU A 34 -4.83 -7.72 -0.10
CA LEU A 34 -3.93 -7.73 -1.24
C LEU A 34 -3.94 -9.09 -1.96
N PHE A 35 -5.11 -9.71 -2.01
CA PHE A 35 -5.36 -10.87 -2.87
C PHE A 35 -4.40 -12.03 -2.63
N GLY A 36 -4.09 -12.31 -1.37
CA GLY A 36 -3.23 -13.42 -0.99
C GLY A 36 -1.74 -13.10 -0.93
N THR A 37 -1.37 -11.83 -1.17
CA THR A 37 0.03 -11.41 -1.11
C THR A 37 0.58 -11.52 0.30
N GLN A 38 1.76 -12.14 0.44
CA GLN A 38 2.46 -12.26 1.71
C GLN A 38 3.45 -11.11 1.84
N ALA A 39 3.28 -10.27 2.87
CA ALA A 39 4.19 -9.16 3.17
C ALA A 39 5.18 -9.59 4.24
N ILE A 40 6.46 -9.36 4.01
CA ILE A 40 7.54 -9.75 4.94
C ILE A 40 8.38 -8.53 5.25
N SER A 41 8.45 -8.13 6.51
CA SER A 41 9.23 -6.97 6.95
C SER A 41 9.41 -7.01 8.47
N ASP A 42 10.44 -6.31 8.96
CA ASP A 42 10.61 -6.06 10.39
C ASP A 42 9.82 -4.84 10.86
N TRP A 43 9.20 -4.11 9.91
CA TRP A 43 8.34 -2.95 10.18
C TRP A 43 9.05 -1.84 10.98
N LYS A 44 10.30 -1.56 10.58
CA LYS A 44 11.11 -0.48 11.16
C LYS A 44 11.67 0.38 10.04
N GLU A 45 11.99 1.63 10.34
CA GLU A 45 12.63 2.51 9.36
C GLU A 45 13.95 1.89 8.91
N GLY A 46 14.16 1.85 7.60
CA GLY A 46 15.34 1.25 7.00
C GLY A 46 15.21 -0.23 6.70
N SER A 47 14.16 -0.89 7.19
CA SER A 47 13.94 -2.32 6.92
C SER A 47 13.45 -2.54 5.50
N SER A 48 13.83 -3.67 4.93
CA SER A 48 13.26 -4.09 3.65
C SER A 48 11.81 -4.55 3.85
N ILE A 49 11.03 -4.48 2.78
CA ILE A 49 9.71 -5.05 2.74
C ILE A 49 9.58 -5.85 1.44
N THR A 50 9.11 -7.09 1.55
CA THR A 50 8.97 -7.99 0.42
C THR A 50 7.52 -8.43 0.30
N TYR A 51 6.99 -8.43 -0.93
CA TYR A 51 5.64 -8.89 -1.22
C TYR A 51 5.74 -10.10 -2.12
N LYS A 52 5.31 -11.26 -1.62
CA LYS A 52 5.36 -12.53 -2.37
C LYS A 52 3.97 -13.05 -2.63
N GLY A 53 3.79 -13.63 -3.81
CA GLY A 53 2.51 -14.25 -4.12
C GLY A 53 2.55 -14.96 -5.46
N VAL A 54 1.37 -15.38 -5.90
CA VAL A 54 1.18 -16.02 -7.21
C VAL A 54 0.06 -15.29 -7.92
N TRP A 55 0.30 -14.89 -9.15
CA TRP A 55 -0.70 -14.22 -9.98
C TRP A 55 -0.76 -14.90 -11.33
N GLN A 56 -1.96 -15.40 -11.68
CA GLN A 56 -2.18 -16.15 -12.93
C GLN A 56 -1.16 -17.28 -13.12
N GLY A 57 -0.91 -18.04 -12.04
CA GLY A 57 -0.01 -19.17 -12.07
C GLY A 57 1.48 -18.84 -12.01
N LYS A 58 1.83 -17.55 -11.93
CA LYS A 58 3.24 -17.12 -11.86
C LYS A 58 3.56 -16.57 -10.49
N ALA A 59 4.65 -17.08 -9.90
CA ALA A 59 5.14 -16.55 -8.64
C ALA A 59 5.77 -15.17 -8.87
N TYR A 60 5.54 -14.25 -7.92
CA TYR A 60 6.18 -12.94 -7.99
C TYR A 60 6.76 -12.55 -6.64
N GLU A 61 7.72 -11.65 -6.67
CA GLU A 61 8.33 -11.09 -5.48
C GLU A 61 8.63 -9.62 -5.74
N ASP A 62 7.78 -8.76 -5.19
CA ASP A 62 7.95 -7.32 -5.27
C ASP A 62 8.65 -6.85 -4.01
N LYS A 63 9.32 -5.72 -4.05
CA LYS A 63 10.12 -5.29 -2.90
C LYS A 63 10.25 -3.78 -2.78
N GLY A 64 10.69 -3.37 -1.60
CA GLY A 64 10.96 -1.98 -1.29
C GLY A 64 11.64 -1.85 0.07
N VAL A 65 11.67 -0.63 0.58
CA VAL A 65 12.27 -0.29 1.87
C VAL A 65 11.32 0.64 2.61
N ILE A 66 11.20 0.46 3.93
CA ILE A 66 10.43 1.37 4.75
C ILE A 66 11.27 2.63 5.00
N LYS A 67 10.82 3.76 4.46
CA LYS A 67 11.52 5.03 4.60
C LYS A 67 11.16 5.75 5.87
N LYS A 68 9.90 5.65 6.29
CA LYS A 68 9.41 6.32 7.48
C LYS A 68 8.23 5.56 8.06
N ILE A 69 8.17 5.49 9.38
CA ILE A 69 7.06 4.85 10.06
C ILE A 69 6.67 5.70 11.27
N GLU A 70 5.48 6.30 11.19
CA GLU A 70 4.89 7.09 12.26
C GLU A 70 3.60 6.39 12.65
N PRO A 71 3.61 5.58 13.72
CA PRO A 71 2.46 4.76 14.08
C PRO A 71 1.15 5.53 14.13
N LYS A 72 0.15 5.00 13.43
CA LYS A 72 -1.21 5.54 13.33
C LYS A 72 -1.31 6.87 12.57
N LYS A 73 -0.22 7.32 11.93
CA LYS A 73 -0.19 8.59 11.20
C LYS A 73 0.30 8.43 9.77
N ARG A 74 1.46 7.85 9.57
CA ARG A 74 2.04 7.79 8.23
C ARG A 74 3.02 6.63 8.08
N LEU A 75 2.96 5.99 6.92
CA LEU A 75 3.90 4.95 6.51
C LEU A 75 4.40 5.32 5.12
N VAL A 76 5.71 5.45 4.95
CA VAL A 76 6.33 5.75 3.67
C VAL A 76 7.23 4.60 3.28
N THR A 77 6.97 4.00 2.11
CA THR A 77 7.75 2.88 1.60
C THR A 77 8.17 3.15 0.17
N THR A 78 9.24 2.49 -0.27
CA THR A 78 9.53 2.42 -1.71
C THR A 78 8.94 1.12 -2.24
N TYR A 79 8.78 1.03 -3.58
CA TYR A 79 8.15 -0.12 -4.19
C TYR A 79 8.66 -0.34 -5.62
N TRP A 80 9.03 -1.56 -5.93
CA TRP A 80 9.40 -2.00 -7.28
C TRP A 80 8.79 -3.37 -7.53
N SER A 81 8.22 -3.56 -8.72
CA SER A 81 7.57 -4.81 -9.08
C SER A 81 8.28 -5.50 -10.23
N VAL A 82 8.38 -6.83 -10.14
CA VAL A 82 8.88 -7.65 -11.24
C VAL A 82 8.00 -7.52 -12.49
N PHE A 83 6.74 -7.16 -12.32
CA PHE A 83 5.81 -6.97 -13.44
C PHE A 83 5.96 -5.60 -14.12
N SER A 84 6.82 -4.72 -13.60
CA SER A 84 7.00 -3.40 -14.21
C SER A 84 7.70 -3.46 -15.56
N GLY A 85 8.45 -4.54 -15.80
CA GLY A 85 9.27 -4.66 -17.01
C GLY A 85 10.53 -3.83 -16.97
N LEU A 86 10.84 -3.20 -15.82
CA LEU A 86 12.00 -2.33 -15.66
C LEU A 86 13.06 -2.99 -14.76
N PRO A 87 14.34 -2.62 -14.93
CA PRO A 87 15.38 -3.14 -14.06
C PRO A 87 15.18 -2.73 -12.60
N ASP A 88 15.70 -3.56 -11.68
CA ASP A 88 15.70 -3.24 -10.27
C ASP A 88 16.83 -2.23 -10.00
N SER A 89 16.50 -0.96 -10.16
CA SER A 89 17.42 0.13 -9.88
C SER A 89 16.66 1.31 -9.27
N PRO A 90 17.35 2.17 -8.50
CA PRO A 90 16.67 3.22 -7.70
C PRO A 90 15.73 4.11 -8.49
N GLU A 91 16.08 4.46 -9.73
CA GLU A 91 15.24 5.35 -10.54
C GLU A 91 13.91 4.72 -10.94
N ASN A 92 13.76 3.41 -10.79
CA ASN A 92 12.54 2.70 -11.14
C ASN A 92 11.66 2.37 -9.94
N TYR A 93 12.02 2.83 -8.74
CA TYR A 93 11.21 2.64 -7.54
C TYR A 93 10.20 3.78 -7.39
N HIS A 94 9.01 3.42 -6.94
CA HIS A 94 7.99 4.38 -6.54
C HIS A 94 8.12 4.65 -5.06
N THR A 95 7.72 5.84 -4.60
CA THR A 95 7.52 6.10 -3.19
C THR A 95 6.02 6.03 -2.92
N VAL A 96 5.62 5.15 -2.03
CA VAL A 96 4.22 4.95 -1.66
C VAL A 96 4.03 5.48 -0.25
N THR A 97 3.12 6.43 -0.10
CA THR A 97 2.84 7.06 1.19
C THR A 97 1.41 6.76 1.62
N TYR A 98 1.26 6.19 2.81
CA TYR A 98 -0.03 5.97 3.45
C TYR A 98 -0.18 6.99 4.57
N THR A 99 -1.26 7.76 4.54
CA THR A 99 -1.53 8.79 5.56
C THR A 99 -2.87 8.49 6.22
N LEU A 100 -2.90 8.52 7.55
CA LEU A 100 -4.11 8.28 8.34
C LEU A 100 -4.50 9.54 9.07
N GLU A 101 -5.79 9.91 8.96
CA GLU A 101 -6.35 11.02 9.70
C GLU A 101 -7.59 10.53 10.44
N GLN A 102 -7.52 10.46 11.76
CA GLN A 102 -8.68 10.02 12.54
C GLN A 102 -9.59 11.20 12.84
N ARG A 103 -10.89 10.99 12.59
CA ARG A 103 -11.94 11.95 12.88
C ARG A 103 -13.05 11.22 13.62
N ASP A 104 -13.18 11.49 14.91
CA ASP A 104 -14.12 10.79 15.77
C ASP A 104 -13.86 9.28 15.74
N SER A 105 -14.82 8.47 15.28
CA SER A 105 -14.67 7.02 15.22
C SER A 105 -14.26 6.52 13.85
N GLU A 106 -13.93 7.43 12.93
CA GLU A 106 -13.56 7.08 11.55
C GLU A 106 -12.12 7.47 11.27
N THR A 107 -11.52 6.82 10.27
CA THR A 107 -10.18 7.14 9.80
C THR A 107 -10.21 7.36 8.29
N ILE A 108 -9.63 8.47 7.84
CA ILE A 108 -9.43 8.72 6.42
C ILE A 108 -8.05 8.18 6.06
N LEU A 109 -8.01 7.18 5.21
CA LEU A 109 -6.77 6.59 4.73
C LEU A 109 -6.52 7.06 3.30
N THR A 110 -5.37 7.70 3.09
CA THR A 110 -4.97 8.19 1.77
C THR A 110 -3.68 7.51 1.37
N VAL A 111 -3.59 7.08 0.12
CA VAL A 111 -2.36 6.53 -0.44
C VAL A 111 -1.96 7.34 -1.66
N THR A 112 -0.65 7.62 -1.78
CA THR A 112 -0.07 8.23 -2.98
C THR A 112 1.08 7.36 -3.47
N GLN A 113 1.25 7.32 -4.78
CA GLN A 113 2.35 6.61 -5.44
C GLN A 113 2.94 7.55 -6.48
N ASP A 114 4.23 7.85 -6.36
CA ASP A 114 4.90 8.78 -7.25
C ASP A 114 5.69 8.08 -8.35
N ASN A 115 6.46 8.85 -9.10
CA ASN A 115 7.39 8.36 -10.13
C ASN A 115 6.69 7.51 -11.19
N ILE A 116 5.51 7.95 -11.62
CA ILE A 116 4.75 7.27 -12.67
C ILE A 116 5.03 8.01 -13.98
N THR A 117 5.30 7.25 -15.04
CA THR A 117 5.84 7.80 -16.28
C THR A 117 4.79 8.33 -17.26
N SER A 118 3.51 7.97 -17.08
CA SER A 118 2.44 8.43 -17.96
C SER A 118 1.14 8.63 -17.20
N LYS A 119 0.27 9.47 -17.76
CA LYS A 119 -1.06 9.68 -17.20
C LYS A 119 -1.88 8.41 -17.22
N GLU A 120 -1.77 7.62 -18.27
CA GLU A 120 -2.48 6.36 -18.39
C GLU A 120 -2.09 5.40 -17.26
N SER A 121 -0.79 5.29 -16.98
CA SER A 121 -0.30 4.45 -15.88
C SER A 121 -0.75 5.00 -14.53
N ALA A 122 -0.79 6.32 -14.37
CA ALA A 122 -1.26 6.94 -13.13
C ALA A 122 -2.74 6.63 -12.90
N ASP A 123 -3.56 6.74 -13.95
CA ASP A 123 -4.99 6.44 -13.85
C ASP A 123 -5.22 4.96 -13.52
N HIS A 124 -4.43 4.07 -14.10
CA HIS A 124 -4.50 2.64 -13.83
C HIS A 124 -4.11 2.35 -12.37
N SER A 125 -3.05 2.97 -11.88
CA SER A 125 -2.63 2.82 -10.48
C SER A 125 -3.67 3.35 -9.51
N GLU A 126 -4.30 4.49 -9.82
CA GLU A 126 -5.38 5.04 -9.01
C GLU A 126 -6.54 4.07 -8.89
N SER A 127 -6.92 3.47 -10.01
CA SER A 127 -7.99 2.47 -10.02
C SER A 127 -7.63 1.25 -9.17
N ASN A 128 -6.41 0.78 -9.27
CA ASN A 128 -5.93 -0.34 -8.45
C ASN A 128 -5.93 0.00 -6.97
N TRP A 129 -5.43 1.19 -6.61
CA TRP A 129 -5.42 1.61 -5.21
C TRP A 129 -6.84 1.78 -4.66
N THR A 130 -7.76 2.29 -5.47
CA THR A 130 -9.16 2.41 -5.06
C THR A 130 -9.74 1.04 -4.72
N THR A 131 -9.48 0.03 -5.54
CA THR A 131 -9.92 -1.34 -5.28
C THR A 131 -9.32 -1.89 -3.99
N VAL A 132 -8.03 -1.68 -3.79
CA VAL A 132 -7.32 -2.13 -2.57
C VAL A 132 -7.92 -1.46 -1.33
N LEU A 133 -8.11 -0.14 -1.36
CA LEU A 133 -8.63 0.60 -0.22
C LEU A 133 -10.08 0.22 0.09
N GLU A 134 -10.91 -0.01 -0.94
CA GLU A 134 -12.29 -0.45 -0.73
C GLU A 134 -12.33 -1.84 -0.11
N THR A 135 -11.44 -2.74 -0.53
CA THR A 135 -11.35 -4.08 0.04
C THR A 135 -10.94 -4.00 1.51
N LEU A 136 -9.96 -3.16 1.82
CA LEU A 136 -9.51 -2.93 3.19
C LEU A 136 -10.64 -2.36 4.05
N LYS A 137 -11.37 -1.38 3.52
CA LYS A 137 -12.51 -0.78 4.21
C LYS A 137 -13.56 -1.85 4.55
N GLN A 138 -13.92 -2.68 3.60
CA GLN A 138 -14.91 -3.73 3.81
C GLN A 138 -14.43 -4.74 4.86
N LEU A 139 -13.17 -5.10 4.83
CA LEU A 139 -12.59 -6.01 5.81
C LEU A 139 -12.71 -5.47 7.24
N LEU A 140 -12.30 -4.21 7.44
CA LEU A 140 -12.30 -3.61 8.77
C LEU A 140 -13.69 -3.28 9.28
N GLU A 141 -14.59 -2.83 8.39
CA GLU A 141 -15.96 -2.49 8.79
C GLU A 141 -16.75 -3.75 9.10
N ARG A 142 -16.49 -4.84 8.40
CA ARG A 142 -17.15 -6.13 8.67
C ARG A 142 -16.77 -6.67 10.06
N GLU A 143 -15.49 -6.56 10.43
CA GLU A 143 -15.03 -6.97 11.75
C GLU A 143 -15.58 -6.06 12.85
N HIS A 144 -15.72 -4.77 12.55
CA HIS A 144 -16.18 -3.79 13.52
C HIS A 144 -17.69 -3.90 13.78
N SER A 145 -18.44 -4.40 12.83
CA SER A 145 -19.90 -4.49 12.93
C SER A 145 -20.40 -5.72 13.69
N THR A 146 -19.51 -6.60 14.11
CA THR A 146 -19.89 -7.76 14.93
C THR A 146 -19.80 -7.46 16.46
#